data_2b50b1b38c510c103f9dbef5a2e75210
#
_entry.id   2b50b1b38c510c103f9dbef5a2e75210
#
_cell.length_a   1.000
_cell.length_b   1.000
_cell.length_c   1.000
_cell.angle_alpha   90.00
_cell.angle_beta   90.00
_cell.angle_gamma   90.00
#
_symmetry.space_group_name_H-M   'P 1'
#
loop_
_entity.id
_entity.type
_entity.pdbx_description
1 polymer ?
#
loop_
_entity_poly.entity_id
_entity_poly.type
_entity_poly.pdbx_seq_one_letter_code
_entity_poly.pdbx_strand_id
1 'polypeptide(L)'
;MYKRQPDHIKEAAKKAIDDNFSRYSPVPGYPALRNAIVEKLKKENGLEYTAAQISCANGAKQSVCNAILVLVNPGDEVIVPAPYWVSYPEMVKLAEGTPVIVSAGIEQDFKITPEQLEAAITPKTKALILCSPSNPTGSVYSKEELAGLAAVLAKHPQVIVLADEIYEHINYIGAHQSIAQFPEMKERTVIVNGVSKAYAMTGWRIGFIAGPEWIVKACNKLQGQYTSGPCSVSQKAAEAAYTGTQEPVKEMQKAFERRRDLIVKLAKEVPGFEVNVPQGAFYLFPKCSYFFGKSNGKRKIENSDDLAMYLLEDAHVACVGGTSFGAPECIRMSYATSDENIVEAIRRIKEALAKLK
;
A
#
# COMPACT_ATOMS: atom_id res chain seq x y z
N MET A 1 -4.09 -6.79 19.49
CA MET A 1 -3.08 -7.63 18.80
C MET A 1 -2.37 -6.88 17.67
N TYR A 2 -3.07 -6.18 16.79
CA TYR A 2 -2.55 -5.44 15.64
C TYR A 2 -1.45 -4.38 15.92
N LYS A 3 -1.33 -3.85 17.14
CA LYS A 3 -0.37 -2.79 17.49
C LYS A 3 0.85 -3.29 18.27
N ARG A 4 1.04 -4.60 18.37
CA ARG A 4 2.18 -5.18 19.08
C ARG A 4 3.11 -5.88 18.11
N GLN A 5 4.37 -5.43 18.04
CA GLN A 5 5.44 -6.14 17.36
C GLN A 5 5.68 -7.49 18.05
N PRO A 6 6.03 -8.55 17.29
CA PRO A 6 6.54 -9.79 17.87
C PRO A 6 7.69 -9.57 18.83
N ASP A 7 7.78 -10.39 19.90
CA ASP A 7 8.74 -10.15 20.97
C ASP A 7 10.18 -10.25 20.48
N HIS A 8 10.50 -11.21 19.60
CA HIS A 8 11.84 -11.35 19.03
C HIS A 8 12.35 -10.09 18.32
N ILE A 9 11.44 -9.31 17.68
CA ILE A 9 11.76 -8.04 17.02
C ILE A 9 12.12 -6.97 18.06
N LYS A 10 11.35 -6.90 19.16
CA LYS A 10 11.63 -5.95 20.27
C LYS A 10 12.95 -6.27 20.96
N GLU A 11 13.20 -7.55 21.21
CA GLU A 11 14.45 -7.98 21.85
C GLU A 11 15.68 -7.68 20.97
N ALA A 12 15.57 -7.85 19.63
CA ALA A 12 16.61 -7.44 18.70
C ALA A 12 16.89 -5.93 18.73
N ALA A 13 15.85 -5.11 18.89
CA ALA A 13 16.02 -3.66 19.04
C ALA A 13 16.70 -3.28 20.37
N LYS A 14 16.27 -3.88 21.49
CA LYS A 14 16.92 -3.67 22.81
C LYS A 14 18.39 -4.05 22.76
N LYS A 15 18.68 -5.24 22.21
CA LYS A 15 20.07 -5.68 22.03
C LYS A 15 20.86 -4.72 21.15
N ALA A 16 20.29 -4.16 20.11
CA ALA A 16 20.98 -3.19 19.27
C ALA A 16 21.33 -1.89 20.03
N ILE A 17 20.47 -1.47 20.98
CA ILE A 17 20.76 -0.34 21.87
C ILE A 17 21.93 -0.70 22.80
N ASP A 18 21.88 -1.86 23.44
CA ASP A 18 22.90 -2.34 24.37
C ASP A 18 24.26 -2.54 23.66
N ASP A 19 24.25 -3.01 22.42
CA ASP A 19 25.43 -3.20 21.56
C ASP A 19 25.95 -1.88 20.94
N ASN A 20 25.37 -0.72 21.26
CA ASN A 20 25.78 0.59 20.77
C ASN A 20 25.69 0.74 19.24
N PHE A 21 24.61 0.25 18.61
CA PHE A 21 24.30 0.56 17.20
C PHE A 21 23.85 2.01 17.02
N SER A 22 24.72 2.95 17.34
CA SER A 22 24.46 4.41 17.36
C SER A 22 25.25 5.20 16.30
N ARG A 23 26.04 4.50 15.47
CA ARG A 23 26.84 5.11 14.41
C ARG A 23 26.07 5.18 13.09
N TYR A 24 26.51 6.04 12.19
CA TYR A 24 26.00 6.07 10.82
C TYR A 24 26.06 4.68 10.17
N SER A 25 24.94 4.25 9.60
CA SER A 25 24.89 3.08 8.74
C SER A 25 25.23 3.45 7.29
N PRO A 26 25.60 2.49 6.43
CA PRO A 26 25.61 2.71 4.98
C PRO A 26 24.25 3.23 4.50
N VAL A 27 24.23 4.14 3.53
CA VAL A 27 23.00 4.75 3.00
C VAL A 27 21.96 3.71 2.59
N PRO A 28 22.31 2.63 1.85
CA PRO A 28 21.34 1.59 1.48
C PRO A 28 20.93 0.65 2.62
N GLY A 29 21.42 0.87 3.82
CA GLY A 29 21.20 -0.02 4.97
C GLY A 29 22.35 -1.03 5.20
N TYR A 30 22.33 -1.65 6.37
CA TYR A 30 23.34 -2.67 6.74
C TYR A 30 23.31 -3.85 5.75
N PRO A 31 24.49 -4.43 5.42
CA PRO A 31 24.56 -5.61 4.57
C PRO A 31 23.71 -6.78 5.06
N ALA A 32 23.67 -7.01 6.38
CA ALA A 32 22.90 -8.09 6.98
C ALA A 32 21.39 -7.92 6.71
N LEU A 33 20.83 -6.71 6.87
CA LEU A 33 19.42 -6.44 6.54
C LEU A 33 19.16 -6.62 5.05
N ARG A 34 20.02 -6.11 4.16
CA ARG A 34 19.85 -6.26 2.71
C ARG A 34 19.89 -7.73 2.28
N ASN A 35 20.78 -8.53 2.84
CA ASN A 35 20.83 -9.96 2.60
C ASN A 35 19.58 -10.68 3.12
N ALA A 36 19.07 -10.31 4.30
CA ALA A 36 17.80 -10.86 4.82
C ALA A 36 16.62 -10.55 3.88
N ILE A 37 16.60 -9.36 3.27
CA ILE A 37 15.59 -9.00 2.26
C ILE A 37 15.77 -9.83 0.98
N VAL A 38 16.98 -10.04 0.51
CA VAL A 38 17.28 -10.92 -0.64
C VAL A 38 16.74 -12.33 -0.41
N GLU A 39 17.05 -12.92 0.74
CA GLU A 39 16.58 -14.26 1.09
C GLU A 39 15.05 -14.33 1.22
N LYS A 40 14.42 -13.29 1.78
CA LYS A 40 12.96 -13.17 1.83
C LYS A 40 12.36 -13.16 0.42
N LEU A 41 12.86 -12.32 -0.49
CA LEU A 41 12.35 -12.21 -1.86
C LEU A 41 12.52 -13.52 -2.64
N LYS A 42 13.64 -14.20 -2.44
CA LYS A 42 13.87 -15.51 -3.04
C LYS A 42 12.90 -16.57 -2.51
N LYS A 43 12.75 -16.66 -1.19
CA LYS A 43 11.96 -17.69 -0.53
C LYS A 43 10.45 -17.51 -0.70
N GLU A 44 9.97 -16.27 -0.58
CA GLU A 44 8.54 -15.97 -0.51
C GLU A 44 7.96 -15.55 -1.86
N ASN A 45 8.75 -14.82 -2.68
CA ASN A 45 8.30 -14.28 -3.97
C ASN A 45 8.91 -15.02 -5.18
N GLY A 46 9.87 -15.93 -4.98
CA GLY A 46 10.56 -16.60 -6.09
C GLY A 46 11.40 -15.65 -6.96
N LEU A 47 11.82 -14.52 -6.40
CA LEU A 47 12.56 -13.46 -7.09
C LEU A 47 14.01 -13.40 -6.61
N GLU A 48 14.94 -13.54 -7.54
CA GLU A 48 16.37 -13.50 -7.23
C GLU A 48 16.93 -12.09 -7.44
N TYR A 49 17.40 -11.48 -6.37
CA TYR A 49 18.11 -10.20 -6.34
C TYR A 49 19.47 -10.34 -5.65
N THR A 50 20.34 -9.36 -5.85
CA THR A 50 21.57 -9.21 -5.08
C THR A 50 21.42 -8.08 -4.05
N ALA A 51 22.29 -8.05 -3.05
CA ALA A 51 22.27 -6.95 -2.08
C ALA A 51 22.53 -5.56 -2.73
N ALA A 52 23.18 -5.51 -3.90
CA ALA A 52 23.36 -4.27 -4.66
C ALA A 52 22.05 -3.74 -5.27
N GLN A 53 21.07 -4.61 -5.43
CA GLN A 53 19.73 -4.30 -5.95
C GLN A 53 18.72 -3.97 -4.84
N ILE A 54 19.18 -3.85 -3.57
CA ILE A 54 18.34 -3.50 -2.41
C ILE A 54 18.79 -2.17 -1.82
N SER A 55 17.83 -1.29 -1.55
CA SER A 55 18.04 -0.06 -0.77
C SER A 55 16.97 0.10 0.30
N CYS A 56 17.39 0.24 1.56
CA CYS A 56 16.50 0.50 2.68
C CYS A 56 16.33 2.01 2.90
N ALA A 57 15.12 2.41 3.30
CA ALA A 57 14.74 3.81 3.50
C ALA A 57 13.86 3.98 4.76
N ASN A 58 13.56 5.23 5.13
CA ASN A 58 12.68 5.57 6.26
C ASN A 58 11.20 5.25 5.99
N GLY A 59 10.92 3.96 5.84
CA GLY A 59 9.62 3.39 5.47
C GLY A 59 9.39 3.37 3.95
N ALA A 60 8.46 2.52 3.52
CA ALA A 60 8.09 2.39 2.10
C ALA A 60 7.70 3.72 1.44
N LYS A 61 7.16 4.68 2.21
CA LYS A 61 6.85 6.03 1.70
C LYS A 61 8.07 6.72 1.12
N GLN A 62 9.21 6.71 1.82
CA GLN A 62 10.44 7.28 1.29
C GLN A 62 10.96 6.46 0.11
N SER A 63 10.83 5.14 0.14
CA SER A 63 11.22 4.26 -0.98
C SER A 63 10.48 4.62 -2.26
N VAL A 64 9.15 4.79 -2.23
CA VAL A 64 8.35 5.24 -3.39
C VAL A 64 8.80 6.62 -3.84
N CYS A 65 8.92 7.57 -2.91
CA CYS A 65 9.30 8.94 -3.22
C CYS A 65 10.68 9.01 -3.88
N ASN A 66 11.67 8.29 -3.34
CA ASN A 66 13.01 8.21 -3.93
C ASN A 66 12.95 7.67 -5.37
N ALA A 67 12.20 6.59 -5.61
CA ALA A 67 12.08 6.00 -6.93
C ALA A 67 11.44 6.98 -7.93
N ILE A 68 10.38 7.69 -7.53
CA ILE A 68 9.75 8.70 -8.37
C ILE A 68 10.72 9.85 -8.67
N LEU A 69 11.39 10.41 -7.66
CA LEU A 69 12.31 11.53 -7.82
C LEU A 69 13.54 11.22 -8.70
N VAL A 70 13.96 9.95 -8.80
CA VAL A 70 15.07 9.57 -9.67
C VAL A 70 14.65 9.15 -11.07
N LEU A 71 13.39 8.82 -11.28
CA LEU A 71 12.88 8.35 -12.57
C LEU A 71 12.18 9.43 -13.38
N VAL A 72 11.49 10.35 -12.71
CA VAL A 72 10.56 11.31 -13.31
C VAL A 72 11.25 12.68 -13.47
N ASN A 73 11.12 13.26 -14.65
CA ASN A 73 11.55 14.62 -14.97
C ASN A 73 10.33 15.51 -15.26
N PRO A 74 10.50 16.82 -15.28
CA PRO A 74 9.43 17.74 -15.71
C PRO A 74 8.86 17.33 -17.08
N GLY A 75 7.52 17.15 -17.12
CA GLY A 75 6.82 16.77 -18.34
C GLY A 75 6.68 15.26 -18.58
N ASP A 76 7.35 14.41 -17.81
CA ASP A 76 7.10 12.96 -17.80
C ASP A 76 5.72 12.65 -17.20
N GLU A 77 5.08 11.60 -17.70
CA GLU A 77 3.79 11.12 -17.22
C GLU A 77 3.98 9.85 -16.37
N VAL A 78 3.21 9.78 -15.27
CA VAL A 78 3.15 8.60 -14.41
C VAL A 78 1.71 8.14 -14.31
N ILE A 79 1.45 6.91 -14.76
CA ILE A 79 0.11 6.30 -14.65
C ILE A 79 -0.14 5.90 -13.19
N VAL A 80 -1.27 6.37 -12.66
CA VAL A 80 -1.72 6.10 -11.28
C VAL A 80 -3.14 5.55 -11.34
N PRO A 81 -3.31 4.21 -11.25
CA PRO A 81 -4.64 3.60 -11.14
C PRO A 81 -5.40 4.14 -9.92
N ALA A 82 -6.63 4.60 -10.13
CA ALA A 82 -7.52 5.03 -9.05
C ALA A 82 -8.62 3.96 -8.82
N PRO A 83 -8.98 3.70 -7.55
CA PRO A 83 -8.56 4.39 -6.32
C PRO A 83 -7.11 4.10 -5.92
N TYR A 84 -6.40 5.14 -5.49
CA TYR A 84 -4.96 5.11 -5.18
C TYR A 84 -4.67 5.55 -3.73
N TRP A 85 -3.50 5.22 -3.22
CA TRP A 85 -3.02 5.84 -1.99
C TRP A 85 -2.70 7.32 -2.23
N VAL A 86 -3.28 8.17 -1.38
CA VAL A 86 -3.30 9.64 -1.51
C VAL A 86 -1.94 10.30 -1.80
N SER A 87 -0.84 9.63 -1.46
CA SER A 87 0.49 10.20 -1.65
C SER A 87 1.07 10.01 -3.05
N TYR A 88 0.55 9.09 -3.87
CA TYR A 88 1.14 8.82 -5.19
C TYR A 88 1.07 10.02 -6.13
N PRO A 89 -0.10 10.64 -6.38
CA PRO A 89 -0.16 11.81 -7.25
C PRO A 89 0.70 12.97 -6.74
N GLU A 90 0.75 13.15 -5.42
CA GLU A 90 1.51 14.26 -4.82
C GLU A 90 3.03 14.03 -4.93
N MET A 91 3.50 12.78 -4.86
CA MET A 91 4.91 12.46 -5.11
C MET A 91 5.30 12.67 -6.58
N VAL A 92 4.38 12.36 -7.52
CA VAL A 92 4.60 12.64 -8.95
C VAL A 92 4.71 14.13 -9.20
N LYS A 93 3.81 14.94 -8.62
CA LYS A 93 3.86 16.41 -8.69
C LYS A 93 5.13 16.98 -8.04
N LEU A 94 5.59 16.38 -6.93
CA LEU A 94 6.84 16.78 -6.27
C LEU A 94 8.07 16.60 -7.19
N ALA A 95 8.03 15.61 -8.09
CA ALA A 95 9.03 15.40 -9.13
C ALA A 95 8.77 16.22 -10.41
N GLU A 96 7.83 17.17 -10.37
CA GLU A 96 7.37 17.96 -11.52
C GLU A 96 6.80 17.13 -12.69
N GLY A 97 6.44 15.87 -12.43
CA GLY A 97 5.77 14.99 -13.37
C GLY A 97 4.25 15.20 -13.37
N THR A 98 3.59 14.62 -14.36
CA THR A 98 2.13 14.66 -14.53
C THR A 98 1.53 13.32 -14.13
N PRO A 99 0.70 13.23 -13.07
CA PRO A 99 -0.03 12.01 -12.76
C PRO A 99 -1.17 11.80 -13.77
N VAL A 100 -1.15 10.68 -14.48
CA VAL A 100 -2.21 10.25 -15.39
C VAL A 100 -3.11 9.27 -14.63
N ILE A 101 -4.30 9.73 -14.25
CA ILE A 101 -5.23 8.95 -13.43
C ILE A 101 -6.06 8.04 -14.33
N VAL A 102 -6.05 6.73 -14.02
CA VAL A 102 -6.88 5.72 -14.68
C VAL A 102 -7.87 5.16 -13.68
N SER A 103 -9.13 5.56 -13.79
CA SER A 103 -10.17 5.17 -12.84
C SER A 103 -10.69 3.75 -13.08
N ALA A 104 -10.92 3.03 -11.99
CA ALA A 104 -11.54 1.72 -11.97
C ALA A 104 -12.64 1.70 -10.89
N GLY A 105 -13.87 1.36 -11.26
CA GLY A 105 -15.01 1.34 -10.35
C GLY A 105 -15.14 0.03 -9.56
N ILE A 106 -16.17 -0.02 -8.71
CA ILE A 106 -16.46 -1.19 -7.88
C ILE A 106 -16.85 -2.41 -8.73
N GLU A 107 -17.46 -2.19 -9.90
CA GLU A 107 -17.90 -3.21 -10.85
C GLU A 107 -16.74 -4.03 -11.45
N GLN A 108 -15.52 -3.47 -11.44
CA GLN A 108 -14.28 -4.15 -11.84
C GLN A 108 -13.33 -4.37 -10.65
N ASP A 109 -13.90 -4.42 -9.42
CA ASP A 109 -13.15 -4.58 -8.17
C ASP A 109 -12.00 -3.56 -8.03
N PHE A 110 -12.22 -2.35 -8.52
CA PHE A 110 -11.26 -1.24 -8.48
C PHE A 110 -9.89 -1.54 -9.12
N LYS A 111 -9.83 -2.44 -10.09
CA LYS A 111 -8.61 -2.84 -10.80
C LYS A 111 -8.68 -2.38 -12.26
N ILE A 112 -7.62 -1.74 -12.75
CA ILE A 112 -7.57 -1.37 -14.18
C ILE A 112 -7.37 -2.61 -15.07
N THR A 113 -7.93 -2.55 -16.27
CA THR A 113 -7.76 -3.60 -17.28
C THR A 113 -6.56 -3.35 -18.18
N PRO A 114 -6.07 -4.37 -18.92
CA PRO A 114 -5.03 -4.19 -19.93
C PRO A 114 -5.39 -3.11 -20.96
N GLU A 115 -6.66 -3.03 -21.39
CA GLU A 115 -7.14 -2.07 -22.38
C GLU A 115 -7.07 -0.64 -21.83
N GLN A 116 -7.46 -0.45 -20.57
CA GLN A 116 -7.33 0.86 -19.89
C GLN A 116 -5.86 1.28 -19.75
N LEU A 117 -4.97 0.34 -19.44
CA LEU A 117 -3.55 0.62 -19.35
C LEU A 117 -2.99 0.99 -20.73
N GLU A 118 -3.27 0.21 -21.79
CA GLU A 118 -2.81 0.50 -23.15
C GLU A 118 -3.26 1.89 -23.61
N ALA A 119 -4.51 2.25 -23.35
CA ALA A 119 -5.10 3.55 -23.73
C ALA A 119 -4.46 4.74 -22.98
N ALA A 120 -3.90 4.50 -21.77
CA ALA A 120 -3.30 5.55 -20.96
C ALA A 120 -1.81 5.79 -21.27
N ILE A 121 -1.15 4.84 -21.95
CA ILE A 121 0.29 4.96 -22.27
C ILE A 121 0.49 5.92 -23.43
N THR A 122 1.40 6.88 -23.25
CA THR A 122 1.86 7.82 -24.27
C THR A 122 3.40 7.75 -24.42
N PRO A 123 3.99 8.40 -25.42
CA PRO A 123 5.45 8.54 -25.49
C PRO A 123 6.10 9.22 -24.28
N LYS A 124 5.32 9.96 -23.47
CA LYS A 124 5.78 10.64 -22.25
C LYS A 124 5.65 9.76 -21.01
N THR A 125 4.97 8.61 -21.11
CA THR A 125 4.74 7.73 -19.96
C THR A 125 6.07 7.13 -19.51
N LYS A 126 6.49 7.49 -18.30
CA LYS A 126 7.73 7.08 -17.66
C LYS A 126 7.56 5.92 -16.71
N ALA A 127 6.45 5.92 -15.96
CA ALA A 127 6.20 4.89 -14.95
C ALA A 127 4.70 4.58 -14.78
N LEU A 128 4.44 3.38 -14.26
CA LEU A 128 3.18 2.93 -13.70
C LEU A 128 3.37 2.67 -12.22
N ILE A 129 2.51 3.20 -11.35
CA ILE A 129 2.46 2.84 -9.93
C ILE A 129 1.38 1.79 -9.74
N LEU A 130 1.75 0.59 -9.34
CA LEU A 130 0.84 -0.54 -9.11
C LEU A 130 0.87 -0.94 -7.64
N CYS A 131 -0.28 -0.86 -6.95
CA CYS A 131 -0.40 -1.23 -5.54
C CYS A 131 -1.29 -2.49 -5.40
N SER A 132 -0.69 -3.59 -4.96
CA SER A 132 -1.39 -4.85 -4.72
C SER A 132 -0.75 -5.62 -3.55
N PRO A 133 -1.51 -5.95 -2.51
CA PRO A 133 -2.91 -5.56 -2.20
C PRO A 133 -3.07 -4.04 -2.03
N SER A 134 -4.21 -3.52 -2.46
CA SER A 134 -4.42 -2.08 -2.59
C SER A 134 -4.82 -1.36 -1.29
N ASN A 135 -4.35 -0.17 -1.13
CA ASN A 135 -4.92 0.87 -0.27
C ASN A 135 -5.49 1.96 -1.20
N PRO A 136 -6.81 2.21 -1.22
CA PRO A 136 -7.79 2.03 -0.14
C PRO A 136 -8.70 0.79 -0.24
N THR A 137 -8.69 0.03 -1.34
CA THR A 137 -9.77 -0.88 -1.72
C THR A 137 -9.67 -2.29 -1.13
N GLY A 138 -8.46 -2.72 -0.76
CA GLY A 138 -8.18 -4.10 -0.39
C GLY A 138 -8.22 -5.09 -1.56
N SER A 139 -8.37 -4.60 -2.79
CA SER A 139 -8.35 -5.42 -4.01
C SER A 139 -6.95 -5.99 -4.24
N VAL A 140 -6.90 -7.17 -4.84
CA VAL A 140 -5.66 -7.88 -5.17
C VAL A 140 -5.70 -8.28 -6.62
N TYR A 141 -4.66 -7.96 -7.37
CA TYR A 141 -4.51 -8.44 -8.74
C TYR A 141 -4.16 -9.93 -8.74
N SER A 142 -4.90 -10.72 -9.51
CA SER A 142 -4.59 -12.12 -9.76
C SER A 142 -3.38 -12.27 -10.67
N LYS A 143 -2.85 -13.49 -10.76
CA LYS A 143 -1.75 -13.80 -11.69
C LYS A 143 -2.14 -13.52 -13.14
N GLU A 144 -3.36 -13.85 -13.52
CA GLU A 144 -3.91 -13.66 -14.87
C GLU A 144 -4.08 -12.16 -15.20
N GLU A 145 -4.59 -11.38 -14.25
CA GLU A 145 -4.71 -9.93 -14.41
C GLU A 145 -3.34 -9.27 -14.54
N LEU A 146 -2.37 -9.65 -13.69
CA LEU A 146 -0.98 -9.17 -13.81
C LEU A 146 -0.33 -9.59 -15.13
N ALA A 147 -0.60 -10.81 -15.63
CA ALA A 147 -0.12 -11.26 -16.94
C ALA A 147 -0.66 -10.38 -18.08
N GLY A 148 -1.93 -9.99 -18.00
CA GLY A 148 -2.53 -9.06 -18.96
C GLY A 148 -1.85 -7.69 -18.95
N LEU A 149 -1.59 -7.12 -17.78
CA LEU A 149 -0.85 -5.85 -17.64
C LEU A 149 0.60 -5.98 -18.13
N ALA A 150 1.28 -7.09 -17.80
CA ALA A 150 2.64 -7.35 -18.25
C ALA A 150 2.72 -7.47 -19.78
N ALA A 151 1.74 -8.10 -20.42
CA ALA A 151 1.68 -8.21 -21.89
C ALA A 151 1.51 -6.84 -22.57
N VAL A 152 0.77 -5.90 -21.97
CA VAL A 152 0.71 -4.51 -22.44
C VAL A 152 2.06 -3.85 -22.27
N LEU A 153 2.65 -3.91 -21.07
CA LEU A 153 3.92 -3.30 -20.76
C LEU A 153 5.07 -3.85 -21.62
N ALA A 154 5.01 -5.10 -22.07
CA ALA A 154 6.01 -5.69 -22.97
C ALA A 154 6.15 -4.91 -24.29
N LYS A 155 5.08 -4.27 -24.76
CA LYS A 155 5.09 -3.41 -25.95
C LYS A 155 5.67 -2.01 -25.69
N HIS A 156 5.80 -1.63 -24.42
CA HIS A 156 6.22 -0.29 -23.97
C HIS A 156 7.44 -0.38 -23.04
N PRO A 157 8.63 -0.73 -23.57
CA PRO A 157 9.81 -1.02 -22.75
C PRO A 157 10.34 0.19 -21.97
N GLN A 158 9.94 1.42 -22.31
CA GLN A 158 10.30 2.65 -21.61
C GLN A 158 9.59 2.81 -20.26
N VAL A 159 8.47 2.09 -20.03
CA VAL A 159 7.66 2.23 -18.81
C VAL A 159 8.26 1.40 -17.70
N ILE A 160 8.63 2.04 -16.59
CA ILE A 160 9.08 1.40 -15.35
C ILE A 160 7.87 1.15 -14.46
N VAL A 161 7.80 -0.02 -13.81
CA VAL A 161 6.74 -0.30 -12.83
C VAL A 161 7.25 -0.07 -11.41
N LEU A 162 6.54 0.76 -10.64
CA LEU A 162 6.70 0.87 -9.20
C LEU A 162 5.64 0.00 -8.54
N ALA A 163 6.01 -1.22 -8.14
CA ALA A 163 5.11 -2.19 -7.53
C ALA A 163 5.14 -2.02 -6.00
N ASP A 164 4.13 -1.34 -5.45
CA ASP A 164 3.98 -1.19 -4.00
C ASP A 164 3.28 -2.43 -3.43
N GLU A 165 4.07 -3.30 -2.83
CA GLU A 165 3.68 -4.61 -2.29
C GLU A 165 3.68 -4.62 -0.76
N ILE A 166 3.56 -3.45 -0.11
CA ILE A 166 3.67 -3.30 1.35
C ILE A 166 2.65 -4.14 2.13
N TYR A 167 1.57 -4.58 1.50
CA TYR A 167 0.52 -5.42 2.09
C TYR A 167 0.62 -6.90 1.69
N GLU A 168 1.70 -7.37 1.06
CA GLU A 168 1.82 -8.75 0.53
C GLU A 168 1.48 -9.85 1.53
N HIS A 169 1.84 -9.69 2.82
CA HIS A 169 1.54 -10.64 3.87
C HIS A 169 0.11 -10.51 4.45
N ILE A 170 -0.61 -9.46 4.07
CA ILE A 170 -2.02 -9.28 4.43
C ILE A 170 -2.83 -9.52 3.16
N ASN A 171 -2.78 -10.76 2.70
CA ASN A 171 -3.41 -11.28 1.49
C ASN A 171 -4.21 -12.53 1.88
N TYR A 172 -5.50 -12.56 1.56
CA TYR A 172 -6.43 -13.60 1.99
C TYR A 172 -6.71 -14.66 0.92
N ILE A 173 -6.14 -14.51 -0.28
CA ILE A 173 -6.41 -15.39 -1.43
C ILE A 173 -5.21 -16.27 -1.82
N GLY A 174 -4.24 -16.43 -0.92
CA GLY A 174 -3.10 -17.31 -1.14
C GLY A 174 -1.76 -16.58 -1.25
N ALA A 175 -0.83 -17.11 -2.03
CA ALA A 175 0.49 -16.52 -2.22
C ALA A 175 0.39 -15.19 -2.98
N HIS A 176 1.17 -14.19 -2.54
CA HIS A 176 1.27 -12.92 -3.24
C HIS A 176 1.83 -13.10 -4.65
N GLN A 177 1.23 -12.43 -5.61
CA GLN A 177 1.70 -12.38 -6.99
C GLN A 177 2.34 -11.01 -7.25
N SER A 178 3.57 -11.02 -7.77
CA SER A 178 4.29 -9.82 -8.16
C SER A 178 4.38 -9.71 -9.68
N ILE A 179 4.22 -8.51 -10.21
CA ILE A 179 4.44 -8.28 -11.65
C ILE A 179 5.90 -8.54 -12.05
N ALA A 180 6.85 -8.44 -11.12
CA ALA A 180 8.26 -8.76 -11.34
C ALA A 180 8.51 -10.25 -11.64
N GLN A 181 7.55 -11.15 -11.42
CA GLN A 181 7.66 -12.58 -11.72
C GLN A 181 7.45 -12.91 -13.20
N PHE A 182 6.91 -11.96 -13.98
CA PHE A 182 6.68 -12.17 -15.40
C PHE A 182 7.94 -11.91 -16.23
N PRO A 183 8.11 -12.59 -17.39
CA PRO A 183 9.24 -12.37 -18.26
C PRO A 183 9.44 -10.88 -18.58
N GLU A 184 10.71 -10.44 -18.61
CA GLU A 184 11.13 -9.06 -18.93
C GLU A 184 10.66 -7.98 -17.92
N MET A 185 9.77 -8.31 -16.98
CA MET A 185 9.26 -7.33 -16.03
C MET A 185 10.24 -7.05 -14.89
N LYS A 186 11.02 -8.05 -14.43
CA LYS A 186 11.98 -7.89 -13.33
C LYS A 186 12.97 -6.75 -13.56
N GLU A 187 13.51 -6.62 -14.79
CA GLU A 187 14.52 -5.63 -15.14
C GLU A 187 13.97 -4.21 -15.29
N ARG A 188 12.67 -4.04 -15.10
CA ARG A 188 12.00 -2.73 -15.14
C ARG A 188 10.90 -2.58 -14.09
N THR A 189 10.96 -3.42 -13.05
CA THR A 189 10.11 -3.30 -11.88
C THR A 189 10.95 -2.90 -10.67
N VAL A 190 10.47 -1.90 -9.95
CA VAL A 190 10.96 -1.52 -8.63
C VAL A 190 9.90 -1.98 -7.62
N ILE A 191 10.19 -3.06 -6.91
CA ILE A 191 9.35 -3.50 -5.80
C ILE A 191 9.58 -2.56 -4.62
N VAL A 192 8.50 -2.07 -4.04
CA VAL A 192 8.51 -1.30 -2.80
C VAL A 192 7.83 -2.12 -1.70
N ASN A 193 8.52 -2.30 -0.59
CA ASN A 193 7.99 -3.07 0.53
C ASN A 193 8.60 -2.63 1.86
N GLY A 194 8.32 -3.32 2.95
CA GLY A 194 8.88 -3.01 4.27
C GLY A 194 8.16 -3.70 5.42
N VAL A 195 8.58 -3.38 6.63
CA VAL A 195 8.11 -4.04 7.85
C VAL A 195 6.88 -3.38 8.48
N SER A 196 6.41 -2.26 7.93
CA SER A 196 5.38 -1.41 8.58
C SER A 196 4.07 -2.14 8.83
N LYS A 197 3.63 -3.02 7.90
CA LYS A 197 2.29 -3.60 7.89
C LYS A 197 2.29 -5.02 8.45
N ALA A 198 3.02 -5.93 7.83
CA ALA A 198 3.10 -7.32 8.23
C ALA A 198 3.60 -7.52 9.68
N TYR A 199 4.49 -6.66 10.14
CA TYR A 199 5.12 -6.78 11.45
C TYR A 199 4.62 -5.72 12.45
N ALA A 200 3.58 -4.96 12.12
CA ALA A 200 3.04 -3.86 12.95
C ALA A 200 4.10 -2.82 13.36
N MET A 201 5.03 -2.52 12.48
CA MET A 201 6.20 -1.66 12.73
C MET A 201 6.08 -0.29 12.05
N THR A 202 4.91 0.31 12.00
CA THR A 202 4.71 1.60 11.31
C THR A 202 5.58 2.72 11.84
N GLY A 203 5.79 2.79 13.15
CA GLY A 203 6.61 3.79 13.83
C GLY A 203 8.13 3.55 13.74
N TRP A 204 8.55 2.35 13.34
CA TRP A 204 9.98 2.00 13.21
C TRP A 204 10.63 2.54 11.94
N ARG A 205 9.81 2.90 10.96
CA ARG A 205 10.23 3.58 9.73
C ARG A 205 11.27 2.80 8.93
N ILE A 206 11.04 1.52 8.61
CA ILE A 206 11.86 0.73 7.70
C ILE A 206 11.01 0.24 6.52
N GLY A 207 11.45 0.61 5.32
CA GLY A 207 11.01 0.09 4.03
C GLY A 207 12.22 -0.13 3.13
N PHE A 208 11.98 -0.69 1.96
CA PHE A 208 13.04 -0.93 0.99
C PHE A 208 12.49 -0.85 -0.44
N ILE A 209 13.40 -0.67 -1.38
CA ILE A 209 13.21 -1.00 -2.79
C ILE A 209 14.07 -2.22 -3.15
N ALA A 210 13.54 -3.04 -4.07
CA ALA A 210 14.28 -4.06 -4.80
C ALA A 210 14.04 -3.85 -6.30
N GLY A 211 15.08 -3.74 -7.10
CA GLY A 211 14.91 -3.46 -8.53
C GLY A 211 16.24 -3.36 -9.30
N PRO A 212 16.20 -2.85 -10.52
CA PRO A 212 17.38 -2.65 -11.34
C PRO A 212 18.48 -1.87 -10.60
N GLU A 213 19.71 -2.36 -10.67
CA GLU A 213 20.82 -1.81 -9.88
C GLU A 213 21.06 -0.31 -10.17
N TRP A 214 20.85 0.13 -11.41
CA TRP A 214 21.01 1.54 -11.77
C TRP A 214 20.00 2.45 -11.08
N ILE A 215 18.75 2.00 -10.89
CA ILE A 215 17.71 2.75 -10.13
C ILE A 215 18.08 2.78 -8.65
N VAL A 216 18.48 1.62 -8.10
CA VAL A 216 18.89 1.52 -6.69
C VAL A 216 20.09 2.42 -6.39
N LYS A 217 21.10 2.45 -7.28
CA LYS A 217 22.24 3.37 -7.16
C LYS A 217 21.82 4.85 -7.20
N ALA A 218 20.88 5.20 -8.08
CA ALA A 218 20.37 6.57 -8.15
C ALA A 218 19.60 6.95 -6.88
N CYS A 219 18.74 6.06 -6.36
CA CYS A 219 18.05 6.26 -5.09
C CYS A 219 19.01 6.41 -3.91
N ASN A 220 20.09 5.60 -3.86
CA ASN A 220 21.11 5.72 -2.83
C ASN A 220 21.83 7.07 -2.89
N LYS A 221 22.16 7.53 -4.12
CA LYS A 221 22.79 8.84 -4.31
C LYS A 221 21.88 9.96 -3.81
N LEU A 222 20.59 9.94 -4.20
CA LEU A 222 19.61 10.91 -3.75
C LEU A 222 19.44 10.87 -2.21
N GLN A 223 19.17 9.69 -1.64
CA GLN A 223 18.97 9.51 -0.20
C GLN A 223 20.17 9.95 0.62
N GLY A 224 21.39 9.72 0.13
CA GLY A 224 22.63 10.16 0.77
C GLY A 224 22.74 11.67 0.93
N GLN A 225 22.03 12.47 0.12
CA GLN A 225 22.09 13.93 0.14
C GLN A 225 21.10 14.57 1.11
N TYR A 226 20.04 13.87 1.56
CA TYR A 226 19.02 14.51 2.38
C TYR A 226 18.62 13.77 3.66
N THR A 227 18.74 12.44 3.72
CA THR A 227 18.38 11.67 4.95
C THR A 227 19.45 10.71 5.43
N SER A 228 20.46 10.38 4.61
CA SER A 228 21.39 9.27 4.87
C SER A 228 20.65 7.93 5.05
N GLY A 229 21.25 6.95 5.76
CA GLY A 229 20.64 5.66 6.03
C GLY A 229 19.52 5.74 7.07
N PRO A 230 18.59 4.75 7.09
CA PRO A 230 17.57 4.68 8.12
C PRO A 230 18.16 4.35 9.51
N CYS A 231 17.37 4.55 10.56
CA CYS A 231 17.76 4.33 11.96
C CYS A 231 18.38 2.94 12.17
N SER A 232 19.57 2.91 12.73
CA SER A 232 20.39 1.69 12.94
C SER A 232 19.67 0.65 13.80
N VAL A 233 19.06 1.07 14.91
CA VAL A 233 18.28 0.19 15.80
C VAL A 233 17.08 -0.40 15.06
N SER A 234 16.37 0.42 14.30
CA SER A 234 15.24 -0.04 13.48
C SER A 234 15.65 -1.04 12.41
N GLN A 235 16.84 -0.89 11.82
CA GLN A 235 17.37 -1.84 10.85
C GLN A 235 17.64 -3.22 11.50
N LYS A 236 18.20 -3.26 12.72
CA LYS A 236 18.43 -4.53 13.45
C LYS A 236 17.11 -5.20 13.83
N ALA A 237 16.09 -4.43 14.19
CA ALA A 237 14.74 -4.95 14.41
C ALA A 237 14.11 -5.51 13.12
N ALA A 238 14.29 -4.82 11.99
CA ALA A 238 13.79 -5.27 10.69
C ALA A 238 14.53 -6.53 10.18
N GLU A 239 15.85 -6.64 10.41
CA GLU A 239 16.62 -7.85 10.15
C GLU A 239 16.02 -9.04 10.90
N ALA A 240 15.74 -8.88 12.21
CA ALA A 240 15.10 -9.91 13.03
C ALA A 240 13.67 -10.23 12.58
N ALA A 241 12.94 -9.25 12.04
CA ALA A 241 11.62 -9.48 11.48
C ALA A 241 11.65 -10.43 10.27
N TYR A 242 12.61 -10.27 9.35
CA TYR A 242 12.74 -11.12 8.16
C TYR A 242 13.39 -12.48 8.45
N THR A 243 14.34 -12.55 9.39
CA THR A 243 15.09 -13.77 9.69
C THR A 243 14.45 -14.63 10.78
N GLY A 244 13.56 -14.06 11.58
CA GLY A 244 12.90 -14.73 12.68
C GLY A 244 11.66 -15.52 12.26
N THR A 245 10.95 -16.04 13.27
CA THR A 245 9.69 -16.77 13.02
C THR A 245 8.62 -15.91 12.39
N GLN A 246 7.91 -16.45 11.40
CA GLN A 246 6.80 -15.81 10.71
C GLN A 246 5.41 -16.18 11.30
N GLU A 247 5.36 -17.01 12.33
CA GLU A 247 4.08 -17.41 12.94
C GLU A 247 3.23 -16.23 13.42
N PRO A 248 3.80 -15.16 14.07
CA PRO A 248 3.00 -14.01 14.45
C PRO A 248 2.39 -13.24 13.26
N VAL A 249 3.04 -13.28 12.09
CA VAL A 249 2.51 -12.68 10.86
C VAL A 249 1.30 -13.47 10.36
N LYS A 250 1.38 -14.81 10.37
CA LYS A 250 0.28 -15.69 10.00
C LYS A 250 -0.91 -15.57 10.94
N GLU A 251 -0.67 -15.47 12.25
CA GLU A 251 -1.73 -15.25 13.24
C GLU A 251 -2.43 -13.90 13.01
N MET A 252 -1.67 -12.87 12.70
CA MET A 252 -2.20 -11.55 12.43
C MET A 252 -3.01 -11.54 11.13
N GLN A 253 -2.54 -12.20 10.07
CA GLN A 253 -3.28 -12.36 8.81
C GLN A 253 -4.64 -13.02 9.06
N LYS A 254 -4.69 -14.15 9.78
CA LYS A 254 -5.94 -14.84 10.14
C LYS A 254 -6.90 -13.92 10.92
N ALA A 255 -6.37 -13.12 11.84
CA ALA A 255 -7.18 -12.16 12.59
C ALA A 255 -7.75 -11.05 11.69
N PHE A 256 -7.00 -10.57 10.70
CA PHE A 256 -7.49 -9.60 9.73
C PHE A 256 -8.52 -10.21 8.78
N GLU A 257 -8.32 -11.44 8.32
CA GLU A 257 -9.28 -12.14 7.48
C GLU A 257 -10.64 -12.29 8.18
N ARG A 258 -10.65 -12.76 9.43
CA ARG A 258 -11.88 -12.84 10.25
C ARG A 258 -12.57 -11.47 10.38
N ARG A 259 -11.80 -10.40 10.60
CA ARG A 259 -12.34 -9.03 10.71
C ARG A 259 -12.85 -8.50 9.37
N ARG A 260 -12.19 -8.86 8.27
CA ARG A 260 -12.69 -8.60 6.92
C ARG A 260 -14.08 -9.21 6.73
N ASP A 261 -14.25 -10.48 7.08
CA ASP A 261 -15.52 -11.18 6.95
C ASP A 261 -16.60 -10.55 7.82
N LEU A 262 -16.26 -10.17 9.06
CA LEU A 262 -17.16 -9.47 9.97
C LEU A 262 -17.61 -8.13 9.42
N ILE A 263 -16.68 -7.26 9.03
CA ILE A 263 -17.04 -5.91 8.56
C ILE A 263 -17.81 -5.96 7.24
N VAL A 264 -17.45 -6.86 6.32
CA VAL A 264 -18.14 -7.05 5.05
C VAL A 264 -19.59 -7.50 5.28
N LYS A 265 -19.79 -8.50 6.16
CA LYS A 265 -21.13 -8.95 6.54
C LYS A 265 -21.98 -7.80 7.05
N LEU A 266 -21.48 -7.05 8.03
CA LEU A 266 -22.20 -5.95 8.66
C LEU A 266 -22.43 -4.76 7.71
N ALA A 267 -21.44 -4.41 6.87
CA ALA A 267 -21.56 -3.30 5.93
C ALA A 267 -22.57 -3.58 4.80
N LYS A 268 -22.72 -4.83 4.37
CA LYS A 268 -23.76 -5.24 3.42
C LYS A 268 -25.18 -5.09 3.95
N GLU A 269 -25.35 -5.03 5.27
CA GLU A 269 -26.65 -4.76 5.92
C GLU A 269 -26.97 -3.25 6.02
N VAL A 270 -26.04 -2.37 5.63
CA VAL A 270 -26.27 -0.92 5.63
C VAL A 270 -26.94 -0.54 4.31
N PRO A 271 -28.23 -0.12 4.31
CA PRO A 271 -28.92 0.28 3.10
C PRO A 271 -28.19 1.45 2.42
N GLY A 272 -27.90 1.33 1.12
CA GLY A 272 -27.25 2.37 0.34
C GLY A 272 -25.71 2.24 0.26
N PHE A 273 -25.10 1.26 0.92
CA PHE A 273 -23.73 0.86 0.64
C PHE A 273 -23.67 -0.21 -0.44
N GLU A 274 -22.79 -0.01 -1.44
CA GLU A 274 -22.34 -1.08 -2.33
C GLU A 274 -20.97 -1.53 -1.85
N VAL A 275 -20.81 -2.82 -1.57
CA VAL A 275 -19.64 -3.36 -0.84
C VAL A 275 -18.95 -4.44 -1.66
N ASN A 276 -17.68 -4.22 -2.03
CA ASN A 276 -16.80 -5.29 -2.53
C ASN A 276 -16.29 -6.17 -1.36
N VAL A 277 -15.67 -7.28 -1.67
CA VAL A 277 -15.00 -8.13 -0.67
C VAL A 277 -13.50 -7.94 -0.79
N PRO A 278 -12.86 -7.20 0.14
CA PRO A 278 -11.42 -7.02 0.11
C PRO A 278 -10.67 -8.36 0.17
N GLN A 279 -9.72 -8.55 -0.73
CA GLN A 279 -8.91 -9.76 -0.82
C GLN A 279 -7.56 -9.62 -0.11
N GLY A 280 -7.23 -8.39 0.32
CA GLY A 280 -6.01 -8.09 1.06
C GLY A 280 -6.08 -6.77 1.81
N ALA A 281 -4.96 -6.34 2.38
CA ALA A 281 -4.84 -5.17 3.27
C ALA A 281 -5.80 -5.24 4.47
N PHE A 282 -6.25 -4.12 5.00
CA PHE A 282 -7.20 -4.06 6.13
C PHE A 282 -8.17 -2.89 5.99
N TYR A 283 -8.65 -2.66 4.76
CA TYR A 283 -9.57 -1.58 4.42
C TYR A 283 -10.81 -2.13 3.74
N LEU A 284 -11.96 -1.53 4.08
CA LEU A 284 -13.20 -1.64 3.35
C LEU A 284 -13.46 -0.30 2.65
N PHE A 285 -13.88 -0.35 1.38
CA PHE A 285 -14.05 0.85 0.55
C PHE A 285 -15.42 0.84 -0.16
N PRO A 286 -16.54 0.92 0.61
CA PRO A 286 -17.88 0.88 0.03
C PRO A 286 -18.18 2.14 -0.76
N LYS A 287 -18.91 1.99 -1.86
CA LYS A 287 -19.55 3.09 -2.56
C LYS A 287 -20.75 3.59 -1.74
N CYS A 288 -20.85 4.89 -1.60
CA CYS A 288 -21.80 5.56 -0.72
C CYS A 288 -22.59 6.69 -1.40
N SER A 289 -22.51 6.78 -2.72
CA SER A 289 -23.18 7.83 -3.51
C SER A 289 -24.71 7.86 -3.35
N TYR A 290 -25.33 6.76 -2.87
CA TYR A 290 -26.74 6.70 -2.49
C TYR A 290 -27.16 7.81 -1.52
N PHE A 291 -26.23 8.30 -0.69
CA PHE A 291 -26.50 9.32 0.32
C PHE A 291 -26.33 10.75 -0.20
N PHE A 292 -25.79 10.93 -1.41
CA PHE A 292 -25.59 12.26 -1.99
C PHE A 292 -26.95 12.93 -2.28
N GLY A 293 -27.05 14.20 -1.92
CA GLY A 293 -28.28 14.97 -1.98
C GLY A 293 -29.16 14.86 -0.73
N LYS A 294 -28.96 13.85 0.12
CA LYS A 294 -29.76 13.65 1.34
C LYS A 294 -29.32 14.57 2.49
N SER A 295 -30.23 14.78 3.46
CA SER A 295 -29.99 15.66 4.60
C SER A 295 -30.67 15.10 5.87
N ASN A 296 -30.09 15.40 7.04
CA ASN A 296 -30.73 15.21 8.34
C ASN A 296 -31.43 16.50 8.85
N GLY A 297 -31.58 17.51 8.00
CA GLY A 297 -32.11 18.83 8.36
C GLY A 297 -31.07 19.83 8.88
N LYS A 298 -29.88 19.36 9.27
CA LYS A 298 -28.76 20.20 9.72
C LYS A 298 -27.60 20.22 8.72
N ARG A 299 -27.34 19.09 8.12
CA ARG A 299 -26.26 18.90 7.14
C ARG A 299 -26.80 18.18 5.91
N LYS A 300 -26.45 18.68 4.74
CA LYS A 300 -26.66 18.02 3.45
C LYS A 300 -25.38 17.30 3.06
N ILE A 301 -25.51 16.09 2.53
CA ILE A 301 -24.40 15.25 2.07
C ILE A 301 -24.25 15.49 0.57
N GLU A 302 -23.23 16.19 0.15
CA GLU A 302 -22.98 16.48 -1.27
C GLU A 302 -21.97 15.51 -1.90
N ASN A 303 -21.07 14.97 -1.08
CA ASN A 303 -19.99 14.07 -1.50
C ASN A 303 -19.57 13.14 -0.34
N SER A 304 -18.57 12.29 -0.58
CA SER A 304 -18.07 11.35 0.43
C SER A 304 -17.33 12.02 1.59
N ASP A 305 -16.74 13.20 1.39
CA ASP A 305 -16.06 13.93 2.47
C ASP A 305 -17.09 14.52 3.44
N ASP A 306 -18.22 15.04 2.93
CA ASP A 306 -19.35 15.46 3.78
C ASP A 306 -19.92 14.28 4.56
N LEU A 307 -20.03 13.11 3.92
CA LEU A 307 -20.48 11.90 4.59
C LEU A 307 -19.51 11.47 5.68
N ALA A 308 -18.22 11.51 5.43
CA ALA A 308 -17.19 11.17 6.42
C ALA A 308 -17.25 12.13 7.62
N MET A 309 -17.41 13.42 7.39
CA MET A 309 -17.58 14.43 8.45
C MET A 309 -18.90 14.22 9.22
N TYR A 310 -19.99 13.91 8.52
CA TYR A 310 -21.27 13.57 9.17
C TYR A 310 -21.14 12.37 10.09
N LEU A 311 -20.49 11.29 9.61
CA LEU A 311 -20.27 10.09 10.44
C LEU A 311 -19.35 10.37 11.63
N LEU A 312 -18.38 11.25 11.48
CA LEU A 312 -17.50 11.65 12.59
C LEU A 312 -18.27 12.40 13.69
N GLU A 313 -19.09 13.39 13.30
CA GLU A 313 -19.80 14.27 14.25
C GLU A 313 -21.04 13.62 14.86
N ASP A 314 -21.87 12.95 14.05
CA ASP A 314 -23.17 12.41 14.48
C ASP A 314 -23.10 10.93 14.92
N ALA A 315 -22.16 10.15 14.37
CA ALA A 315 -21.98 8.73 14.74
C ALA A 315 -20.73 8.47 15.59
N HIS A 316 -19.84 9.47 15.73
CA HIS A 316 -18.52 9.33 16.37
C HIS A 316 -17.70 8.17 15.78
N VAL A 317 -17.76 8.02 14.46
CA VAL A 317 -17.00 7.04 13.69
C VAL A 317 -16.14 7.75 12.66
N ALA A 318 -14.83 7.63 12.79
CA ALA A 318 -13.86 8.21 11.86
C ALA A 318 -13.72 7.35 10.60
N CYS A 319 -14.09 7.91 9.47
CA CYS A 319 -13.87 7.37 8.13
C CYS A 319 -13.04 8.36 7.30
N VAL A 320 -12.63 7.98 6.11
CA VAL A 320 -11.94 8.90 5.19
C VAL A 320 -12.73 8.95 3.88
N GLY A 321 -13.06 10.16 3.43
CA GLY A 321 -13.73 10.38 2.16
C GLY A 321 -12.89 9.90 0.97
N GLY A 322 -13.57 9.47 -0.08
CA GLY A 322 -12.94 8.88 -1.26
C GLY A 322 -12.28 9.87 -2.20
N THR A 323 -12.59 11.16 -2.09
CA THR A 323 -12.04 12.23 -2.94
C THR A 323 -10.51 12.20 -2.95
N SER A 324 -9.88 12.08 -1.78
CA SER A 324 -8.43 12.00 -1.65
C SER A 324 -7.81 10.74 -2.29
N PHE A 325 -8.62 9.72 -2.57
CA PHE A 325 -8.20 8.46 -3.22
C PHE A 325 -8.55 8.43 -4.71
N GLY A 326 -9.12 9.50 -5.26
CA GLY A 326 -9.57 9.56 -6.65
C GLY A 326 -10.89 8.81 -6.93
N ALA A 327 -11.69 8.54 -5.89
CA ALA A 327 -13.00 7.88 -5.99
C ALA A 327 -14.02 8.57 -5.05
N PRO A 328 -14.51 9.75 -5.45
CA PRO A 328 -15.34 10.61 -4.59
C PRO A 328 -16.68 9.98 -4.18
N GLU A 329 -17.10 8.92 -4.84
CA GLU A 329 -18.32 8.17 -4.53
C GLU A 329 -18.16 7.15 -3.39
N CYS A 330 -16.93 6.92 -2.87
CA CYS A 330 -16.61 5.92 -1.87
C CYS A 330 -16.15 6.53 -0.54
N ILE A 331 -16.15 5.73 0.54
CA ILE A 331 -15.49 6.05 1.81
C ILE A 331 -14.58 4.91 2.24
N ARG A 332 -13.44 5.21 2.88
CA ARG A 332 -12.54 4.20 3.42
C ARG A 332 -12.77 3.98 4.91
N MET A 333 -12.97 2.74 5.30
CA MET A 333 -12.99 2.26 6.68
C MET A 333 -11.83 1.28 6.90
N SER A 334 -11.16 1.38 8.06
CA SER A 334 -10.11 0.44 8.45
C SER A 334 -10.66 -0.56 9.47
N TYR A 335 -10.50 -1.86 9.21
CA TYR A 335 -10.85 -2.90 10.18
C TYR A 335 -9.65 -3.39 11.01
N ALA A 336 -8.58 -2.59 11.05
CA ALA A 336 -7.43 -2.83 11.91
C ALA A 336 -7.72 -2.39 13.37
N THR A 337 -8.81 -2.87 13.94
CA THR A 337 -9.29 -2.60 15.30
C THR A 337 -9.86 -3.88 15.93
N SER A 338 -10.49 -3.82 17.11
CA SER A 338 -11.12 -5.00 17.72
C SER A 338 -12.45 -5.34 17.05
N ASP A 339 -12.93 -6.57 17.22
CA ASP A 339 -14.18 -7.03 16.66
C ASP A 339 -15.36 -6.25 17.26
N GLU A 340 -15.31 -5.93 18.57
CA GLU A 340 -16.32 -5.13 19.26
C GLU A 340 -16.41 -3.71 18.68
N ASN A 341 -15.26 -3.09 18.38
CA ASN A 341 -15.23 -1.78 17.75
C ASN A 341 -15.81 -1.80 16.32
N ILE A 342 -15.60 -2.88 15.57
CA ILE A 342 -16.17 -3.04 14.23
C ILE A 342 -17.70 -3.10 14.32
N VAL A 343 -18.22 -3.96 15.21
CA VAL A 343 -19.68 -4.12 15.42
C VAL A 343 -20.32 -2.80 15.82
N GLU A 344 -19.75 -2.13 16.83
CA GLU A 344 -20.27 -0.86 17.34
C GLU A 344 -20.18 0.27 16.29
N ALA A 345 -19.08 0.36 15.54
CA ALA A 345 -18.93 1.37 14.49
C ALA A 345 -20.01 1.21 13.40
N ILE A 346 -20.23 -0.02 12.90
CA ILE A 346 -21.24 -0.25 11.86
C ILE A 346 -22.66 -0.02 12.40
N ARG A 347 -22.94 -0.39 13.65
CA ARG A 347 -24.23 -0.07 14.30
C ARG A 347 -24.49 1.44 14.30
N ARG A 348 -23.51 2.23 14.76
CA ARG A 348 -23.61 3.71 14.78
C ARG A 348 -23.75 4.31 13.39
N ILE A 349 -22.98 3.83 12.40
CA ILE A 349 -23.10 4.24 11.01
C ILE A 349 -24.54 4.01 10.53
N LYS A 350 -25.09 2.80 10.72
CA LYS A 350 -26.43 2.44 10.29
C LYS A 350 -27.50 3.34 10.90
N GLU A 351 -27.40 3.63 12.20
CA GLU A 351 -28.33 4.54 12.91
C GLU A 351 -28.22 6.00 12.43
N ALA A 352 -27.02 6.48 12.16
CA ALA A 352 -26.83 7.83 11.63
C ALA A 352 -27.39 7.95 10.20
N LEU A 353 -27.04 7.02 9.33
CA LEU A 353 -27.48 7.02 7.93
C LEU A 353 -29.00 6.90 7.78
N ALA A 354 -29.68 6.21 8.69
CA ALA A 354 -31.16 6.12 8.71
C ALA A 354 -31.86 7.47 8.94
N LYS A 355 -31.15 8.48 9.45
CA LYS A 355 -31.68 9.85 9.66
C LYS A 355 -31.61 10.72 8.40
N LEU A 356 -30.89 10.30 7.39
CA LEU A 356 -30.74 11.02 6.11
C LEU A 356 -31.97 10.75 5.20
N LYS A 357 -32.64 11.81 4.78
CA LYS A 357 -33.82 11.77 3.93
C LYS A 357 -33.56 12.49 2.60
#